data_cf7cd76c4ef7ec972299c19303859dd3
#
_entry.id   cf7cd76c4ef7ec972299c19303859dd3
#
_cell.length_a   1.000
_cell.length_b   1.000
_cell.length_c   1.000
_cell.angle_alpha   90.00
_cell.angle_beta   90.00
_cell.angle_gamma   90.00
#
_symmetry.space_group_name_H-M   'P 1'
#
loop_
_entity.id
_entity.type
_entity.pdbx_description
1 polymer ?
#
loop_
_entity_poly.entity_id
_entity_poly.type
_entity_poly.pdbx_seq_one_letter_code
_entity_poly.pdbx_strand_id
1 'polypeptide(L)'
;GMFKDRYDGTLEPEYIDLIDRLPAALVASREDRTSPRTLIHGDFRLDNVLFDVYGGARPMATLDWQTLAIGPALTDVAYFLSAGLDPDVRRAHEIELVRGYHAELLARGITGYGWDDCWRDYRRYTLHGIMMGVFSALSVERTERGDMLFLKMTRGACAQAADHDSFAFWEG
;
A
#
# COMPACT_ATOMS: atom_id res chain seq x y z
N GLY A 1 -3.12 -15.58 16.16
CA GLY A 1 -4.44 -15.00 15.85
C GLY A 1 -4.95 -15.47 14.50
N MET A 2 -6.24 -15.24 14.20
CA MET A 2 -6.96 -15.83 13.04
C MET A 2 -6.21 -15.77 11.68
N PHE A 3 -5.54 -14.69 11.37
CA PHE A 3 -4.77 -14.59 10.11
C PHE A 3 -3.58 -15.57 10.12
N LYS A 4 -2.83 -15.62 11.19
CA LYS A 4 -1.69 -16.55 11.33
C LYS A 4 -2.14 -18.01 11.30
N ASP A 5 -3.25 -18.33 11.98
CA ASP A 5 -3.83 -19.68 11.98
C ASP A 5 -4.32 -20.09 10.58
N ARG A 6 -4.86 -19.11 9.79
CA ARG A 6 -5.29 -19.33 8.40
C ARG A 6 -4.13 -19.67 7.46
N TYR A 7 -2.96 -19.08 7.67
CA TYR A 7 -1.78 -19.17 6.82
C TYR A 7 -0.56 -19.80 7.52
N ASP A 8 -0.82 -20.65 8.54
CA ASP A 8 0.23 -21.34 9.27
C ASP A 8 1.15 -22.11 8.32
N GLY A 9 2.45 -21.95 8.50
CA GLY A 9 3.49 -22.57 7.67
C GLY A 9 3.59 -22.05 6.22
N THR A 10 2.81 -21.01 5.84
CA THR A 10 2.84 -20.48 4.48
C THR A 10 3.50 -19.11 4.35
N LEU A 11 3.57 -18.34 5.47
CA LEU A 11 4.25 -17.05 5.53
C LEU A 11 5.64 -17.19 6.14
N GLU A 12 6.55 -16.38 5.66
CA GLU A 12 7.90 -16.25 6.16
C GLU A 12 7.89 -15.73 7.61
N PRO A 13 8.74 -16.26 8.52
CA PRO A 13 8.75 -15.85 9.93
C PRO A 13 8.93 -14.34 10.15
N GLU A 14 9.78 -13.69 9.35
CA GLU A 14 10.01 -12.26 9.39
C GLU A 14 8.75 -11.45 9.02
N TYR A 15 7.90 -11.95 8.14
CA TYR A 15 6.63 -11.29 7.79
C TYR A 15 5.58 -11.46 8.89
N ILE A 16 5.61 -12.59 9.60
CA ILE A 16 4.77 -12.79 10.78
C ILE A 16 5.12 -11.77 11.87
N ASP A 17 6.41 -11.49 12.09
CA ASP A 17 6.85 -10.46 13.03
C ASP A 17 6.33 -9.08 12.66
N LEU A 18 6.42 -8.69 11.39
CA LEU A 18 5.87 -7.43 10.90
C LEU A 18 4.35 -7.33 11.11
N ILE A 19 3.62 -8.43 10.90
CA ILE A 19 2.17 -8.48 11.13
C ILE A 19 1.84 -8.34 12.61
N ASP A 20 2.65 -8.89 13.51
CA ASP A 20 2.46 -8.76 14.96
C ASP A 20 2.69 -7.32 15.46
N ARG A 21 3.64 -6.60 14.85
CA ARG A 21 3.93 -5.19 15.16
C ARG A 21 2.91 -4.22 14.54
N LEU A 22 2.18 -4.64 13.50
CA LEU A 22 1.29 -3.79 12.72
C LEU A 22 0.24 -3.03 13.55
N PRO A 23 -0.48 -3.63 14.54
CA PRO A 23 -1.49 -2.90 15.29
C PRO A 23 -0.96 -1.66 16.01
N ALA A 24 0.20 -1.76 16.65
CA ALA A 24 0.84 -0.64 17.35
C ALA A 24 1.28 0.45 16.37
N ALA A 25 1.91 0.08 15.27
CA ALA A 25 2.33 1.00 14.21
C ALA A 25 1.16 1.71 13.54
N LEU A 26 0.02 1.04 13.32
CA LEU A 26 -1.20 1.65 12.78
C LEU A 26 -1.80 2.68 13.75
N VAL A 27 -1.77 2.43 15.07
CA VAL A 27 -2.21 3.40 16.06
C VAL A 27 -1.33 4.64 15.99
N ALA A 28 0.00 4.48 16.04
CA ALA A 28 0.95 5.59 15.92
C ALA A 28 0.78 6.39 14.62
N SER A 29 0.58 5.71 13.50
CA SER A 29 0.40 6.36 12.19
C SER A 29 -0.87 7.21 12.09
N ARG A 30 -1.92 6.89 12.85
CA ARG A 30 -3.17 7.68 12.88
C ARG A 30 -2.99 9.03 13.57
N GLU A 31 -2.05 9.14 14.46
CA GLU A 31 -1.75 10.38 15.19
C GLU A 31 -0.84 11.33 14.41
N ASP A 32 -0.20 10.83 13.35
CA ASP A 32 0.67 11.64 12.49
C ASP A 32 -0.12 12.74 11.76
N ARG A 33 0.43 13.95 11.85
CA ARG A 33 -0.10 15.17 11.18
C ARG A 33 0.95 15.85 10.32
N THR A 34 2.10 15.21 10.12
CA THR A 34 3.23 15.80 9.39
C THR A 34 3.11 15.62 7.88
N SER A 35 2.40 14.57 7.42
CA SER A 35 2.20 14.29 6.01
C SER A 35 0.94 14.97 5.46
N PRO A 36 0.99 15.50 4.22
CA PRO A 36 -0.19 16.05 3.56
C PRO A 36 -1.32 15.02 3.44
N ARG A 37 -2.53 15.47 3.67
CA ARG A 37 -3.73 14.62 3.61
C ARG A 37 -4.60 15.01 2.43
N THR A 38 -5.12 14.02 1.75
CA THR A 38 -6.01 14.17 0.59
C THR A 38 -7.07 13.09 0.60
N LEU A 39 -7.94 13.10 -0.39
CA LEU A 39 -8.79 11.95 -0.68
C LEU A 39 -7.89 10.78 -1.11
N ILE A 40 -8.03 9.67 -0.43
CA ILE A 40 -7.41 8.39 -0.80
C ILE A 40 -8.50 7.40 -1.16
N HIS A 41 -8.21 6.52 -2.10
CA HIS A 41 -9.09 5.43 -2.49
C HIS A 41 -9.19 4.38 -1.38
N GLY A 42 -8.07 4.08 -0.72
CA GLY A 42 -7.96 3.12 0.38
C GLY A 42 -7.83 1.66 -0.07
N ASP A 43 -8.35 1.30 -1.24
CA ASP A 43 -8.15 -0.02 -1.88
C ASP A 43 -7.66 0.15 -3.33
N PHE A 44 -6.66 1.01 -3.54
CA PHE A 44 -6.12 1.31 -4.87
C PHE A 44 -5.16 0.22 -5.32
N ARG A 45 -5.68 -0.71 -6.13
CA ARG A 45 -4.94 -1.86 -6.68
C ARG A 45 -5.39 -2.18 -8.11
N LEU A 46 -4.62 -2.99 -8.84
CA LEU A 46 -4.86 -3.28 -10.26
C LEU A 46 -6.26 -3.87 -10.53
N ASP A 47 -6.81 -4.67 -9.62
CA ASP A 47 -8.17 -5.22 -9.77
C ASP A 47 -9.26 -4.13 -9.76
N ASN A 48 -8.97 -2.96 -9.20
CA ASN A 48 -9.88 -1.81 -9.15
C ASN A 48 -9.58 -0.76 -10.25
N VAL A 49 -8.83 -1.15 -11.28
CA VAL A 49 -8.47 -0.29 -12.41
C VAL A 49 -8.90 -0.92 -13.72
N LEU A 50 -9.62 -0.16 -14.54
CA LEU A 50 -9.91 -0.51 -15.92
C LEU A 50 -9.02 0.30 -16.85
N PHE A 51 -8.50 -0.34 -17.88
CA PHE A 51 -7.74 0.28 -18.96
C PHE A 51 -8.57 0.35 -20.25
N ASP A 52 -8.23 1.29 -21.12
CA ASP A 52 -8.86 1.49 -22.43
C ASP A 52 -10.40 1.62 -22.39
N VAL A 53 -10.89 2.35 -21.39
CA VAL A 53 -12.32 2.50 -21.13
C VAL A 53 -12.99 3.21 -22.31
N TYR A 54 -14.21 2.78 -22.65
CA TYR A 54 -14.98 3.26 -23.79
C TYR A 54 -14.20 3.15 -25.13
N GLY A 55 -13.60 1.98 -25.38
CA GLY A 55 -12.87 1.74 -26.61
C GLY A 55 -11.61 2.59 -26.77
N GLY A 56 -10.93 2.91 -25.66
CA GLY A 56 -9.71 3.72 -25.64
C GLY A 56 -9.94 5.23 -25.53
N ALA A 57 -11.19 5.70 -25.45
CA ALA A 57 -11.49 7.12 -25.27
C ALA A 57 -11.00 7.68 -23.92
N ARG A 58 -10.80 6.81 -22.94
CA ARG A 58 -10.13 7.11 -21.66
C ARG A 58 -9.09 6.05 -21.36
N PRO A 59 -7.85 6.45 -21.05
CA PRO A 59 -6.77 5.48 -20.82
C PRO A 59 -7.01 4.62 -19.57
N MET A 60 -7.70 5.14 -18.56
CA MET A 60 -7.90 4.46 -17.29
C MET A 60 -9.16 4.95 -16.59
N ALA A 61 -9.80 4.09 -15.81
CA ALA A 61 -10.81 4.43 -14.82
C ALA A 61 -10.61 3.61 -13.54
N THR A 62 -10.82 4.23 -12.39
CA THR A 62 -10.76 3.61 -11.08
C THR A 62 -12.17 3.23 -10.62
N LEU A 63 -12.32 2.04 -10.09
CA LEU A 63 -13.57 1.45 -9.59
C LEU A 63 -13.51 1.29 -8.08
N ASP A 64 -14.66 0.96 -7.48
CA ASP A 64 -14.81 0.51 -6.09
C ASP A 64 -14.30 1.53 -5.05
N TRP A 65 -14.97 2.68 -5.03
CA TRP A 65 -14.69 3.80 -4.13
C TRP A 65 -15.29 3.66 -2.72
N GLN A 66 -15.70 2.47 -2.31
CA GLN A 66 -16.34 2.23 -1.00
C GLN A 66 -15.43 2.49 0.20
N THR A 67 -14.10 2.45 0.01
CA THR A 67 -13.08 2.70 1.04
C THR A 67 -12.54 4.14 1.03
N LEU A 68 -13.19 5.05 0.27
CA LEU A 68 -12.82 6.45 0.16
C LEU A 68 -12.68 7.12 1.53
N ALA A 69 -11.54 7.74 1.78
CA ALA A 69 -11.24 8.39 3.04
C ALA A 69 -10.36 9.65 2.87
N ILE A 70 -10.17 10.41 3.94
CA ILE A 70 -9.12 11.43 4.02
C ILE A 70 -7.90 10.80 4.69
N GLY A 71 -6.83 10.65 3.96
CA GLY A 71 -5.60 10.01 4.41
C GLY A 71 -4.33 10.64 3.85
N PRO A 72 -3.16 10.14 4.26
CA PRO A 72 -1.88 10.54 3.68
C PRO A 72 -1.82 10.18 2.20
N ALA A 73 -1.36 11.11 1.37
CA ALA A 73 -1.40 10.99 -0.09
C ALA A 73 -0.67 9.76 -0.63
N LEU A 74 0.45 9.39 -0.01
CA LEU A 74 1.30 8.28 -0.46
C LEU A 74 0.78 6.88 -0.04
N THR A 75 -0.30 6.80 0.74
CA THR A 75 -0.92 5.53 1.15
C THR A 75 -1.33 4.69 -0.06
N ASP A 76 -2.08 5.29 -0.99
CA ASP A 76 -2.53 4.58 -2.20
C ASP A 76 -1.37 4.21 -3.13
N VAL A 77 -0.37 5.09 -3.26
CA VAL A 77 0.81 4.84 -4.11
C VAL A 77 1.62 3.67 -3.56
N ALA A 78 1.91 3.66 -2.25
CA ALA A 78 2.65 2.58 -1.62
C ALA A 78 1.92 1.24 -1.75
N TYR A 79 0.61 1.25 -1.49
CA TYR A 79 -0.22 0.06 -1.62
C TYR A 79 -0.29 -0.44 -3.07
N PHE A 80 -0.50 0.44 -4.04
CA PHE A 80 -0.58 0.06 -5.46
C PHE A 80 0.70 -0.65 -5.93
N LEU A 81 1.87 -0.11 -5.56
CA LEU A 81 3.15 -0.69 -5.96
C LEU A 81 3.42 -2.04 -5.27
N SER A 82 3.06 -2.18 -3.98
CA SER A 82 3.27 -3.44 -3.27
C SER A 82 2.31 -4.55 -3.68
N ALA A 83 1.06 -4.22 -4.00
CA ALA A 83 0.05 -5.19 -4.42
C ALA A 83 0.14 -5.56 -5.90
N GLY A 84 0.59 -4.62 -6.75
CA GLY A 84 0.60 -4.77 -8.19
C GLY A 84 1.89 -5.31 -8.79
N LEU A 85 3.03 -5.12 -8.12
CA LEU A 85 4.35 -5.51 -8.63
C LEU A 85 4.96 -6.61 -7.79
N ASP A 86 5.66 -7.53 -8.44
CA ASP A 86 6.51 -8.47 -7.72
C ASP A 86 7.67 -7.69 -7.04
N PRO A 87 8.16 -8.12 -5.87
CA PRO A 87 9.12 -7.35 -5.07
C PRO A 87 10.37 -6.90 -5.84
N ASP A 88 10.93 -7.74 -6.70
CA ASP A 88 12.14 -7.40 -7.48
C ASP A 88 11.84 -6.35 -8.55
N VAL A 89 10.68 -6.43 -9.19
CA VAL A 89 10.22 -5.43 -10.16
C VAL A 89 9.94 -4.10 -9.46
N ARG A 90 9.31 -4.14 -8.29
CA ARG A 90 9.08 -2.94 -7.47
C ARG A 90 10.41 -2.28 -7.10
N ARG A 91 11.37 -3.02 -6.54
CA ARG A 91 12.71 -2.51 -6.16
C ARG A 91 13.42 -1.83 -7.32
N ALA A 92 13.30 -2.41 -8.52
CA ALA A 92 13.95 -1.86 -9.72
C ALA A 92 13.33 -0.54 -10.19
N HIS A 93 12.03 -0.30 -9.94
CA HIS A 93 11.29 0.80 -10.57
C HIS A 93 10.64 1.79 -9.60
N GLU A 94 10.51 1.48 -8.31
CA GLU A 94 9.72 2.30 -7.37
C GLU A 94 10.20 3.74 -7.26
N ILE A 95 11.51 3.98 -7.27
CA ILE A 95 12.05 5.35 -7.20
C ILE A 95 11.60 6.17 -8.41
N GLU A 96 11.66 5.58 -9.60
CA GLU A 96 11.24 6.25 -10.85
C GLU A 96 9.72 6.52 -10.82
N LEU A 97 8.91 5.53 -10.42
CA LEU A 97 7.47 5.65 -10.35
C LEU A 97 7.02 6.71 -9.33
N VAL A 98 7.61 6.73 -8.14
CA VAL A 98 7.32 7.74 -7.11
C VAL A 98 7.81 9.13 -7.54
N ARG A 99 8.95 9.23 -8.28
CA ARG A 99 9.38 10.51 -8.89
C ARG A 99 8.39 11.01 -9.93
N GLY A 100 7.85 10.12 -10.76
CA GLY A 100 6.80 10.45 -11.72
C GLY A 100 5.55 11.00 -11.03
N TYR A 101 5.10 10.34 -9.96
CA TYR A 101 3.99 10.84 -9.15
C TYR A 101 4.28 12.24 -8.57
N HIS A 102 5.46 12.44 -7.97
CA HIS A 102 5.85 13.74 -7.42
C HIS A 102 5.92 14.83 -8.50
N ALA A 103 6.47 14.51 -9.67
CA ALA A 103 6.52 15.45 -10.81
C ALA A 103 5.11 15.88 -11.27
N GLU A 104 4.15 14.94 -11.30
CA GLU A 104 2.75 15.26 -11.59
C GLU A 104 2.10 16.19 -10.54
N LEU A 105 2.41 16.01 -9.26
CA LEU A 105 1.95 16.92 -8.21
C LEU A 105 2.45 18.35 -8.48
N LEU A 106 3.75 18.49 -8.78
CA LEU A 106 4.35 19.80 -9.09
C LEU A 106 3.74 20.43 -10.37
N ALA A 107 3.54 19.63 -11.41
CA ALA A 107 2.92 20.08 -12.67
C ALA A 107 1.47 20.57 -12.47
N ARG A 108 0.77 20.05 -11.45
CA ARG A 108 -0.59 20.48 -11.06
C ARG A 108 -0.60 21.64 -10.05
N GLY A 109 0.57 22.23 -9.76
CA GLY A 109 0.69 23.40 -8.89
C GLY A 109 0.74 23.08 -7.39
N ILE A 110 0.92 21.84 -6.99
CA ILE A 110 1.17 21.48 -5.59
C ILE A 110 2.61 21.89 -5.24
N THR A 111 2.74 22.92 -4.43
CA THR A 111 4.04 23.47 -3.98
C THR A 111 4.24 23.22 -2.49
N GLY A 112 5.50 23.28 -2.02
CA GLY A 112 5.82 23.10 -0.60
C GLY A 112 5.87 21.63 -0.13
N TYR A 113 5.79 20.68 -1.06
CA TYR A 113 5.98 19.25 -0.79
C TYR A 113 7.18 18.76 -1.62
N GLY A 114 8.33 18.69 -0.97
CA GLY A 114 9.60 18.34 -1.63
C GLY A 114 9.73 16.84 -1.93
N TRP A 115 10.71 16.49 -2.75
CA TRP A 115 11.01 15.09 -3.07
C TRP A 115 11.33 14.28 -1.81
N ASP A 116 12.11 14.81 -0.89
CA ASP A 116 12.53 14.10 0.32
C ASP A 116 11.33 13.80 1.23
N ASP A 117 10.36 14.73 1.31
CA ASP A 117 9.09 14.52 2.02
C ASP A 117 8.24 13.45 1.34
N CYS A 118 8.11 13.53 0.02
CA CYS A 118 7.35 12.56 -0.77
C CYS A 118 7.93 11.14 -0.62
N TRP A 119 9.25 11.01 -0.74
CA TRP A 119 9.94 9.71 -0.61
C TRP A 119 9.86 9.17 0.82
N ARG A 120 10.02 10.03 1.83
CA ARG A 120 9.82 9.66 3.24
C ARG A 120 8.40 9.15 3.47
N ASP A 121 7.40 9.86 2.98
CA ASP A 121 6.00 9.48 3.17
C ASP A 121 5.65 8.19 2.42
N TYR A 122 6.18 7.97 1.22
CA TYR A 122 6.08 6.68 0.53
C TYR A 122 6.56 5.51 1.41
N ARG A 123 7.72 5.65 2.01
CA ARG A 123 8.32 4.64 2.90
C ARG A 123 7.51 4.42 4.18
N ARG A 124 6.96 5.48 4.75
CA ARG A 124 6.20 5.43 6.01
C ARG A 124 4.87 4.72 5.88
N TYR A 125 4.17 4.90 4.76
CA TYR A 125 2.79 4.43 4.62
C TYR A 125 2.65 3.07 3.93
N THR A 126 3.72 2.29 3.82
CA THR A 126 3.70 0.90 3.32
C THR A 126 2.85 -0.03 4.21
N LEU A 127 2.67 0.32 5.49
CA LEU A 127 1.87 -0.44 6.45
C LEU A 127 0.44 -0.68 5.98
N HIS A 128 -0.11 0.22 5.16
CA HIS A 128 -1.45 0.11 4.61
C HIS A 128 -1.62 -1.16 3.78
N GLY A 129 -0.63 -1.51 2.97
CA GLY A 129 -0.65 -2.74 2.17
C GLY A 129 -0.72 -4.01 3.03
N ILE A 130 0.03 -4.05 4.14
CA ILE A 130 -0.04 -5.18 5.09
C ILE A 130 -1.42 -5.23 5.73
N MET A 131 -1.95 -4.09 6.18
CA MET A 131 -3.29 -4.00 6.76
C MET A 131 -4.35 -4.52 5.77
N MET A 132 -4.31 -4.10 4.51
CA MET A 132 -5.28 -4.52 3.49
C MET A 132 -5.18 -6.00 3.18
N GLY A 133 -3.97 -6.58 3.10
CA GLY A 133 -3.80 -8.01 2.91
C GLY A 133 -4.38 -8.85 4.06
N VAL A 134 -4.09 -8.46 5.30
CA VAL A 134 -4.61 -9.12 6.51
C VAL A 134 -6.13 -8.95 6.63
N PHE A 135 -6.63 -7.71 6.49
CA PHE A 135 -8.06 -7.40 6.61
C PHE A 135 -8.89 -8.12 5.56
N SER A 136 -8.49 -8.06 4.30
CA SER A 136 -9.20 -8.70 3.19
C SER A 136 -9.28 -10.23 3.39
N ALA A 137 -8.18 -10.84 3.83
CA ALA A 137 -8.16 -12.27 4.11
C ALA A 137 -9.14 -12.68 5.21
N LEU A 138 -9.40 -11.81 6.19
CA LEU A 138 -10.30 -12.09 7.31
C LEU A 138 -11.75 -11.68 7.05
N SER A 139 -11.99 -10.81 6.08
CA SER A 139 -13.30 -10.20 5.82
C SER A 139 -14.11 -10.92 4.75
N VAL A 140 -13.49 -11.81 3.96
CA VAL A 140 -14.17 -12.52 2.88
C VAL A 140 -14.18 -14.02 3.11
N GLU A 141 -15.14 -14.69 2.48
CA GLU A 141 -15.20 -16.15 2.49
C GLU A 141 -13.92 -16.75 1.94
N ARG A 142 -13.46 -17.84 2.56
CA ARG A 142 -12.23 -18.51 2.20
C ARG A 142 -12.38 -19.26 0.87
N THR A 143 -11.55 -18.92 -0.12
CA THR A 143 -11.42 -19.64 -1.38
C THR A 143 -9.94 -19.81 -1.70
N GLU A 144 -9.57 -20.84 -2.45
CA GLU A 144 -8.18 -21.08 -2.86
C GLU A 144 -7.60 -19.88 -3.62
N ARG A 145 -8.35 -19.33 -4.58
CA ARG A 145 -7.96 -18.14 -5.35
C ARG A 145 -7.79 -16.91 -4.44
N GLY A 146 -8.70 -16.71 -3.50
CA GLY A 146 -8.62 -15.62 -2.51
C GLY A 146 -7.40 -15.76 -1.62
N ASP A 147 -7.12 -16.96 -1.12
CA ASP A 147 -5.95 -17.23 -0.29
C ASP A 147 -4.65 -16.93 -1.04
N MET A 148 -4.51 -17.35 -2.30
CA MET A 148 -3.34 -17.02 -3.12
C MET A 148 -3.18 -15.50 -3.33
N LEU A 149 -4.28 -14.80 -3.62
CA LEU A 149 -4.27 -13.35 -3.82
C LEU A 149 -3.82 -12.62 -2.55
N PHE A 150 -4.46 -12.92 -1.40
CA PHE A 150 -4.15 -12.23 -0.14
C PHE A 150 -2.75 -12.54 0.39
N LEU A 151 -2.26 -13.76 0.18
CA LEU A 151 -0.88 -14.12 0.48
C LEU A 151 0.10 -13.32 -0.40
N LYS A 152 -0.16 -13.22 -1.71
CA LYS A 152 0.67 -12.40 -2.61
C LYS A 152 0.69 -10.94 -2.19
N MET A 153 -0.47 -10.35 -1.89
CA MET A 153 -0.58 -8.97 -1.43
C MET A 153 0.18 -8.75 -0.11
N THR A 154 -0.02 -9.64 0.86
CA THR A 154 0.64 -9.54 2.18
C THR A 154 2.16 -9.66 2.04
N ARG A 155 2.66 -10.62 1.25
CA ARG A 155 4.09 -10.79 0.99
C ARG A 155 4.71 -9.57 0.31
N GLY A 156 4.06 -9.05 -0.72
CA GLY A 156 4.51 -7.84 -1.42
C GLY A 156 4.61 -6.63 -0.49
N ALA A 157 3.60 -6.44 0.36
CA ALA A 157 3.56 -5.34 1.31
C ALA A 157 4.58 -5.52 2.46
N CYS A 158 4.74 -6.74 3.00
CA CYS A 158 5.76 -7.03 4.01
C CYS A 158 7.18 -6.83 3.45
N ALA A 159 7.45 -7.30 2.22
CA ALA A 159 8.73 -7.08 1.56
C ALA A 159 9.01 -5.58 1.38
N GLN A 160 8.01 -4.79 0.96
CA GLN A 160 8.15 -3.34 0.85
C GLN A 160 8.44 -2.68 2.19
N ALA A 161 7.71 -3.05 3.24
CA ALA A 161 7.89 -2.50 4.57
C ALA A 161 9.28 -2.85 5.15
N ALA A 162 9.78 -4.05 4.91
CA ALA A 162 11.11 -4.49 5.30
C ALA A 162 12.21 -3.73 4.53
N ASP A 163 12.09 -3.61 3.20
CA ASP A 163 13.06 -2.90 2.36
C ASP A 163 13.23 -1.43 2.77
N HIS A 164 12.20 -0.81 3.31
CA HIS A 164 12.18 0.60 3.69
C HIS A 164 12.31 0.86 5.18
N ASP A 165 12.46 -0.19 5.99
CA ASP A 165 12.45 -0.09 7.46
C ASP A 165 11.25 0.74 7.96
N SER A 166 10.08 0.44 7.42
CA SER A 166 8.90 1.32 7.56
C SER A 166 8.36 1.37 8.99
N PHE A 167 8.58 0.33 9.78
CA PHE A 167 8.14 0.28 11.17
C PHE A 167 8.94 1.23 12.06
N ALA A 168 10.22 1.49 11.75
CA ALA A 168 11.04 2.43 12.51
C ALA A 168 10.47 3.86 12.57
N PHE A 169 9.62 4.23 11.61
CA PHE A 169 8.93 5.52 11.64
C PHE A 169 7.84 5.62 12.73
N TRP A 170 7.42 4.49 13.31
CA TRP A 170 6.25 4.39 14.19
C TRP A 170 6.58 3.81 15.55
N GLU A 171 7.82 3.40 15.77
CA GLU A 171 8.36 2.88 17.01
C GLU A 171 9.18 3.97 17.68
N GLY A 172 8.56 4.71 18.58
CA GLY A 172 9.18 5.77 19.38
C GLY A 172 8.92 5.62 20.86
#